data_824f29df68f399a7cd0d85d20c0e8363
#
_entry.id   824f29df68f399a7cd0d85d20c0e8363
#
_cell.length_a   1.000
_cell.length_b   1.000
_cell.length_c   1.000
_cell.angle_alpha   90.00
_cell.angle_beta   90.00
_cell.angle_gamma   90.00
#
_symmetry.space_group_name_H-M   'P 1'
#
loop_
_entity.id
_entity.type
_entity.pdbx_description
1 polymer ?
#
loop_
_entity_poly.entity_id
_entity_poly.type
_entity_poly.pdbx_seq_one_letter_code
_entity_poly.pdbx_strand_id
1 'polypeptide(L)'
;FVKGAQDYILDAFKWCGITPDEGPGIGGEYGPYIQSERKKIYHEYAQILIDTDKAYYAFDTSDELTKMRDEAKQMGMPNWQYNGVTRMSMRNSLTLPQSEVEALIASNTPYVIRIKIPRNEDVRFEDEIRGWVVVNTNNLDDKVLFKSDGMPTYHLANIVDDHAMEISHVIRGEEWLPSAPLHVLLYDAMNW
;
A
#
# COMPACT_ATOMS: atom_id res chain seq x y z
N PHE A 1 -10.14 12.61 7.47
CA PHE A 1 -10.95 13.39 6.51
C PHE A 1 -11.00 14.84 6.98
N VAL A 2 -10.53 15.78 6.14
CA VAL A 2 -10.62 17.23 6.41
C VAL A 2 -11.80 17.77 5.63
N LYS A 3 -12.80 18.28 6.34
CA LYS A 3 -14.01 18.84 5.72
C LYS A 3 -13.63 20.05 4.84
N GLY A 4 -14.09 20.07 3.58
CA GLY A 4 -13.81 21.16 2.63
C GLY A 4 -12.46 21.06 1.90
N ALA A 5 -11.64 20.03 2.17
CA ALA A 5 -10.34 19.87 1.50
C ALA A 5 -10.48 19.69 -0.02
N GLN A 6 -11.52 18.99 -0.47
CA GLN A 6 -11.77 18.81 -1.91
C GLN A 6 -12.07 20.16 -2.59
N ASP A 7 -12.96 20.95 -2.01
CA ASP A 7 -13.33 22.27 -2.57
C ASP A 7 -12.11 23.18 -2.61
N TYR A 8 -11.29 23.17 -1.54
CA TYR A 8 -10.06 23.96 -1.49
C TYR A 8 -9.06 23.56 -2.60
N ILE A 9 -8.91 22.26 -2.89
CA ILE A 9 -8.04 21.79 -3.98
C ILE A 9 -8.57 22.27 -5.34
N LEU A 10 -9.87 22.14 -5.59
CA LEU A 10 -10.47 22.58 -6.84
C LEU A 10 -10.38 24.11 -7.01
N ASP A 11 -10.56 24.87 -5.94
CA ASP A 11 -10.38 26.34 -5.96
C ASP A 11 -8.92 26.73 -6.24
N ALA A 12 -7.95 25.99 -5.67
CA ALA A 12 -6.53 26.20 -5.94
C ALA A 12 -6.19 25.92 -7.41
N PHE A 13 -6.70 24.84 -7.99
CA PHE A 13 -6.53 24.55 -9.42
C PHE A 13 -7.12 25.66 -10.27
N LYS A 14 -8.34 26.11 -9.97
CA LYS A 14 -8.99 27.22 -10.68
C LYS A 14 -8.18 28.50 -10.58
N TRP A 15 -7.62 28.79 -9.41
CA TRP A 15 -6.74 29.96 -9.22
C TRP A 15 -5.46 29.86 -10.07
N CYS A 16 -4.88 28.66 -10.20
CA CYS A 16 -3.73 28.39 -11.06
C CYS A 16 -4.06 28.36 -12.56
N GLY A 17 -5.33 28.45 -12.95
CA GLY A 17 -5.77 28.29 -14.33
C GLY A 17 -5.70 26.84 -14.83
N ILE A 18 -5.67 25.87 -13.94
CA ILE A 18 -5.68 24.43 -14.22
C ILE A 18 -7.12 23.94 -14.16
N THR A 19 -7.61 23.36 -15.26
CA THR A 19 -8.93 22.74 -15.32
C THR A 19 -8.74 21.23 -15.47
N PRO A 20 -9.09 20.41 -14.48
CA PRO A 20 -9.09 18.97 -14.62
C PRO A 20 -10.11 18.53 -15.68
N ASP A 21 -9.76 17.54 -16.51
CA ASP A 21 -10.68 16.96 -17.49
C ASP A 21 -11.65 15.98 -16.82
N GLU A 22 -11.20 15.30 -15.78
CA GLU A 22 -11.98 14.35 -14.99
C GLU A 22 -11.71 14.51 -13.48
N GLY A 23 -12.65 14.09 -12.67
CA GLY A 23 -12.44 14.07 -11.22
C GLY A 23 -13.71 14.27 -10.39
N PRO A 24 -13.54 14.41 -9.05
CA PRO A 24 -14.66 14.67 -8.15
C PRO A 24 -15.42 15.95 -8.51
N GLY A 25 -16.74 15.84 -8.70
CA GLY A 25 -17.59 16.98 -9.07
C GLY A 25 -17.58 17.36 -10.56
N ILE A 26 -16.67 16.80 -11.35
CA ILE A 26 -16.57 16.99 -12.81
C ILE A 26 -17.19 15.78 -13.52
N GLY A 27 -16.88 14.57 -13.02
CA GLY A 27 -17.24 13.32 -13.66
C GLY A 27 -16.15 12.83 -14.60
N GLY A 28 -16.48 11.87 -15.46
CA GLY A 28 -15.59 11.23 -16.43
C GLY A 28 -15.85 9.74 -16.57
N GLU A 29 -15.06 9.05 -17.37
CA GLU A 29 -15.26 7.63 -17.70
C GLU A 29 -14.73 6.68 -16.61
N TYR A 30 -13.77 7.12 -15.80
CA TYR A 30 -13.04 6.29 -14.82
C TYR A 30 -13.60 6.39 -13.39
N GLY A 31 -14.78 6.98 -13.21
CA GLY A 31 -15.39 7.11 -11.88
C GLY A 31 -15.73 5.77 -11.19
N PRO A 32 -16.04 5.82 -9.90
CA PRO A 32 -16.10 6.99 -9.02
C PRO A 32 -14.69 7.51 -8.66
N TYR A 33 -14.56 8.82 -8.40
CA TYR A 33 -13.26 9.48 -8.15
C TYR A 33 -12.95 9.70 -6.67
N ILE A 34 -13.85 9.31 -5.77
CA ILE A 34 -13.68 9.40 -4.32
C ILE A 34 -13.31 8.01 -3.77
N GLN A 35 -12.14 7.90 -3.14
CA GLN A 35 -11.62 6.61 -2.66
C GLN A 35 -12.59 5.84 -1.75
N SER A 36 -13.37 6.53 -0.91
CA SER A 36 -14.38 5.88 -0.06
C SER A 36 -15.49 5.17 -0.84
N GLU A 37 -15.70 5.51 -2.10
CA GLU A 37 -16.68 4.91 -3.01
C GLU A 37 -16.10 3.72 -3.80
N ARG A 38 -14.77 3.55 -3.77
CA ARG A 38 -14.01 2.55 -4.52
C ARG A 38 -13.59 1.33 -3.67
N LYS A 39 -14.09 1.19 -2.45
CA LYS A 39 -13.69 0.11 -1.50
C LYS A 39 -13.71 -1.29 -2.10
N LYS A 40 -14.74 -1.60 -2.91
CA LYS A 40 -14.90 -2.90 -3.55
C LYS A 40 -13.75 -3.19 -4.51
N ILE A 41 -13.36 -2.21 -5.31
CA ILE A 41 -12.25 -2.30 -6.27
C ILE A 41 -10.95 -2.62 -5.52
N TYR A 42 -10.64 -1.88 -4.47
CA TYR A 42 -9.43 -2.12 -3.68
C TYR A 42 -9.41 -3.50 -3.01
N HIS A 43 -10.56 -3.98 -2.56
CA HIS A 43 -10.66 -5.31 -1.96
C HIS A 43 -10.39 -6.41 -2.99
N GLU A 44 -10.92 -6.28 -4.21
CA GLU A 44 -10.68 -7.22 -5.31
C GLU A 44 -9.20 -7.31 -5.65
N TYR A 45 -8.50 -6.18 -5.76
CA TYR A 45 -7.06 -6.17 -6.04
C TYR A 45 -6.22 -6.67 -4.85
N ALA A 46 -6.62 -6.38 -3.62
CA ALA A 46 -5.97 -6.96 -2.44
C ALA A 46 -6.09 -8.49 -2.44
N GLN A 47 -7.25 -9.04 -2.85
CA GLN A 47 -7.46 -10.48 -2.95
C GLN A 47 -6.61 -11.10 -4.07
N ILE A 48 -6.49 -10.45 -5.22
CA ILE A 48 -5.59 -10.91 -6.30
C ILE A 48 -4.14 -11.04 -5.80
N LEU A 49 -3.65 -10.08 -5.01
CA LEU A 49 -2.30 -10.17 -4.43
C LEU A 49 -2.15 -11.34 -3.45
N ILE A 50 -3.18 -11.67 -2.68
CA ILE A 50 -3.20 -12.86 -1.81
C ILE A 50 -3.16 -14.13 -2.65
N ASP A 51 -4.05 -14.25 -3.65
CA ASP A 51 -4.22 -15.45 -4.47
C ASP A 51 -2.96 -15.75 -5.32
N THR A 52 -2.20 -14.72 -5.65
CA THR A 52 -0.94 -14.81 -6.40
C THR A 52 0.31 -14.90 -5.52
N ASP A 53 0.14 -15.07 -4.19
CA ASP A 53 1.24 -15.14 -3.20
C ASP A 53 2.14 -13.88 -3.19
N LYS A 54 1.57 -12.72 -3.53
CA LYS A 54 2.24 -11.41 -3.50
C LYS A 54 1.91 -10.59 -2.26
N ALA A 55 0.89 -11.01 -1.51
CA ALA A 55 0.50 -10.46 -0.22
C ALA A 55 0.09 -11.57 0.74
N TYR A 56 -0.10 -11.24 2.00
CA TYR A 56 -0.48 -12.18 3.04
C TYR A 56 -1.28 -11.51 4.16
N TYR A 57 -2.10 -12.30 4.86
CA TYR A 57 -2.84 -11.87 6.04
C TYR A 57 -1.90 -11.79 7.25
N ALA A 58 -1.96 -10.71 8.02
CA ALA A 58 -1.24 -10.53 9.27
C ALA A 58 -2.23 -10.23 10.40
N PHE A 59 -2.13 -10.99 11.48
CA PHE A 59 -3.05 -10.99 12.62
C PHE A 59 -2.44 -10.37 13.89
N ASP A 60 -1.23 -9.84 13.78
CA ASP A 60 -0.57 -9.15 14.89
C ASP A 60 -1.33 -7.88 15.28
N THR A 61 -1.58 -7.71 16.56
CA THR A 61 -2.24 -6.53 17.10
C THR A 61 -1.28 -5.34 17.20
N SER A 62 -1.82 -4.13 17.32
CA SER A 62 -1.01 -2.92 17.53
C SER A 62 -0.14 -3.00 18.78
N ASP A 63 -0.65 -3.62 19.85
CA ASP A 63 0.07 -3.77 21.12
C ASP A 63 1.23 -4.76 20.99
N GLU A 64 1.01 -5.90 20.30
CA GLU A 64 2.07 -6.86 19.98
C GLU A 64 3.18 -6.22 19.15
N LEU A 65 2.81 -5.47 18.11
CA LEU A 65 3.78 -4.75 17.28
C LEU A 65 4.55 -3.68 18.05
N THR A 66 3.90 -2.99 18.97
CA THR A 66 4.54 -1.99 19.82
C THR A 66 5.54 -2.65 20.77
N LYS A 67 5.14 -3.75 21.41
CA LYS A 67 6.01 -4.54 22.27
C LYS A 67 7.26 -5.03 21.52
N MET A 68 7.08 -5.58 20.31
CA MET A 68 8.19 -6.04 19.47
C MET A 68 9.18 -4.91 19.12
N ARG A 69 8.67 -3.70 18.83
CA ARG A 69 9.53 -2.53 18.56
C ARG A 69 10.31 -2.10 19.80
N ASP A 70 9.67 -2.11 20.97
CA ASP A 70 10.32 -1.72 22.23
C ASP A 70 11.40 -2.73 22.63
N GLU A 71 11.13 -4.03 22.49
CA GLU A 71 12.11 -5.09 22.73
C GLU A 71 13.30 -4.97 21.77
N ALA A 72 13.03 -4.77 20.47
CA ALA A 72 14.08 -4.57 19.47
C ALA A 72 14.95 -3.35 19.78
N LYS A 73 14.33 -2.24 20.22
CA LYS A 73 15.04 -1.03 20.63
C LYS A 73 15.94 -1.27 21.82
N GLN A 74 15.49 -2.04 22.83
CA GLN A 74 16.30 -2.43 23.99
C GLN A 74 17.49 -3.32 23.60
N MET A 75 17.34 -4.12 22.54
CA MET A 75 18.41 -4.95 21.97
C MET A 75 19.35 -4.21 21.02
N GLY A 76 19.25 -2.87 20.92
CA GLY A 76 20.08 -2.05 20.06
C GLY A 76 19.66 -2.02 18.59
N MET A 77 18.43 -2.44 18.27
CA MET A 77 17.84 -2.41 16.92
C MET A 77 16.70 -1.37 16.85
N PRO A 78 17.00 -0.06 16.85
CA PRO A 78 15.98 0.99 16.96
C PRO A 78 15.09 1.09 15.70
N ASN A 79 15.54 0.57 14.56
CA ASN A 79 14.85 0.63 13.28
C ASN A 79 14.19 -0.72 12.92
N TRP A 80 13.58 -1.39 13.90
CA TRP A 80 12.85 -2.62 13.64
C TRP A 80 11.73 -2.39 12.61
N GLN A 81 11.66 -3.26 11.61
CA GLN A 81 10.67 -3.21 10.55
C GLN A 81 10.02 -4.59 10.37
N TYR A 82 8.77 -4.59 9.98
CA TYR A 82 8.07 -5.79 9.55
C TYR A 82 8.50 -6.08 8.10
N ASN A 83 9.46 -6.96 7.91
CA ASN A 83 10.09 -7.20 6.61
C ASN A 83 10.25 -8.70 6.31
N GLY A 84 10.90 -9.03 5.20
CA GLY A 84 11.12 -10.41 4.74
C GLY A 84 11.83 -11.35 5.73
N VAL A 85 12.47 -10.83 6.78
CA VAL A 85 13.09 -11.63 7.85
C VAL A 85 12.15 -11.72 9.04
N THR A 86 11.74 -10.57 9.58
CA THR A 86 10.96 -10.49 10.81
C THR A 86 9.55 -11.07 10.67
N ARG A 87 8.94 -11.03 9.48
CA ARG A 87 7.64 -11.66 9.23
C ARG A 87 7.58 -13.15 9.58
N MET A 88 8.73 -13.84 9.56
CA MET A 88 8.79 -15.28 9.86
C MET A 88 8.66 -15.59 11.35
N SER A 89 8.75 -14.57 12.23
CA SER A 89 8.50 -14.69 13.68
C SER A 89 7.19 -14.03 14.11
N MET A 90 6.39 -13.57 13.14
CA MET A 90 5.14 -12.84 13.38
C MET A 90 3.93 -13.73 13.11
N ARG A 91 2.76 -13.33 13.63
CA ARG A 91 1.51 -14.08 13.47
C ARG A 91 0.81 -13.74 12.17
N ASN A 92 1.08 -14.51 11.14
CA ASN A 92 0.56 -14.24 9.80
C ASN A 92 0.32 -15.53 9.01
N SER A 93 -0.31 -15.43 7.83
CA SER A 93 -0.66 -16.60 7.01
C SER A 93 0.52 -17.32 6.36
N LEU A 94 1.75 -16.78 6.47
CA LEU A 94 2.97 -17.48 6.03
C LEU A 94 3.56 -18.37 7.13
N THR A 95 3.18 -18.15 8.39
CA THR A 95 3.73 -18.83 9.57
C THR A 95 2.72 -19.72 10.27
N LEU A 96 1.42 -19.43 10.14
CA LEU A 96 0.35 -20.22 10.71
C LEU A 96 -0.08 -21.35 9.79
N PRO A 97 -0.58 -22.49 10.33
CA PRO A 97 -1.23 -23.52 9.55
C PRO A 97 -2.44 -22.96 8.78
N GLN A 98 -2.68 -23.42 7.56
CA GLN A 98 -3.78 -22.97 6.72
C GLN A 98 -5.16 -23.07 7.42
N SER A 99 -5.41 -24.15 8.16
CA SER A 99 -6.66 -24.34 8.91
C SER A 99 -6.85 -23.30 10.02
N GLU A 100 -5.77 -22.80 10.62
CA GLU A 100 -5.83 -21.73 11.62
C GLU A 100 -6.14 -20.39 10.97
N VAL A 101 -5.51 -20.10 9.83
CA VAL A 101 -5.79 -18.89 9.04
C VAL A 101 -7.26 -18.84 8.63
N GLU A 102 -7.81 -19.93 8.12
CA GLU A 102 -9.22 -20.04 7.73
C GLU A 102 -10.15 -19.83 8.93
N ALA A 103 -9.84 -20.43 10.08
CA ALA A 103 -10.60 -20.25 11.31
C ALA A 103 -10.58 -18.80 11.82
N LEU A 104 -9.42 -18.13 11.75
CA LEU A 104 -9.29 -16.71 12.13
C LEU A 104 -10.12 -15.80 11.22
N ILE A 105 -10.09 -16.03 9.92
CA ILE A 105 -10.88 -15.28 8.93
C ILE A 105 -12.39 -15.55 9.17
N ALA A 106 -12.79 -16.81 9.32
CA ALA A 106 -14.18 -17.20 9.54
C ALA A 106 -14.76 -16.64 10.85
N SER A 107 -13.93 -16.46 11.88
CA SER A 107 -14.32 -15.84 13.16
C SER A 107 -14.32 -14.30 13.13
N ASN A 108 -14.07 -13.68 11.98
CA ASN A 108 -13.90 -12.23 11.82
C ASN A 108 -12.82 -11.64 12.74
N THR A 109 -11.77 -12.39 13.02
CA THR A 109 -10.61 -11.86 13.74
C THR A 109 -10.00 -10.72 12.92
N PRO A 110 -9.75 -9.54 13.52
CA PRO A 110 -9.14 -8.42 12.80
C PRO A 110 -7.80 -8.80 12.21
N TYR A 111 -7.60 -8.47 10.94
CA TYR A 111 -6.34 -8.65 10.23
C TYR A 111 -6.03 -7.45 9.35
N VAL A 112 -4.79 -7.37 8.91
CA VAL A 112 -4.36 -6.49 7.82
C VAL A 112 -3.78 -7.33 6.69
N ILE A 113 -3.80 -6.81 5.47
CA ILE A 113 -3.09 -7.43 4.34
C ILE A 113 -1.78 -6.66 4.15
N ARG A 114 -0.66 -7.40 4.11
CA ARG A 114 0.67 -6.85 3.87
C ARG A 114 1.21 -7.34 2.53
N ILE A 115 1.96 -6.48 1.85
CA ILE A 115 2.74 -6.91 0.69
C ILE A 115 3.80 -7.92 1.14
N LYS A 116 4.06 -8.93 0.32
CA LYS A 116 5.14 -9.89 0.51
C LYS A 116 6.35 -9.47 -0.30
N ILE A 117 7.17 -8.58 0.26
CA ILE A 117 8.36 -8.09 -0.43
C ILE A 117 9.37 -9.22 -0.63
N PRO A 118 9.90 -9.42 -1.85
CA PRO A 118 10.96 -10.38 -2.12
C PRO A 118 12.24 -9.98 -1.39
N ARG A 119 13.13 -10.95 -1.14
CA ARG A 119 14.37 -10.68 -0.40
C ARG A 119 15.55 -10.54 -1.36
N ASN A 120 16.38 -9.55 -1.08
CA ASN A 120 17.65 -9.33 -1.76
C ASN A 120 17.55 -9.18 -3.29
N GLU A 121 16.53 -8.46 -3.73
CA GLU A 121 16.33 -8.08 -5.12
C GLU A 121 16.50 -6.57 -5.29
N ASP A 122 16.92 -6.13 -6.46
CA ASP A 122 16.99 -4.71 -6.79
C ASP A 122 15.75 -4.27 -7.55
N VAL A 123 15.02 -3.31 -7.00
CA VAL A 123 13.96 -2.59 -7.71
C VAL A 123 14.59 -1.45 -8.48
N ARG A 124 14.36 -1.40 -9.78
CA ARG A 124 14.94 -0.40 -10.68
C ARG A 124 13.84 0.28 -11.47
N PHE A 125 13.87 1.59 -11.50
CA PHE A 125 12.98 2.39 -12.34
C PHE A 125 13.67 3.68 -12.75
N GLU A 126 13.20 4.27 -13.84
CA GLU A 126 13.67 5.56 -14.31
C GLU A 126 12.69 6.66 -13.91
N ASP A 127 13.16 7.57 -13.06
CA ASP A 127 12.46 8.80 -12.73
C ASP A 127 12.81 9.86 -13.78
N GLU A 128 11.81 10.50 -14.39
CA GLU A 128 12.04 11.44 -15.50
C GLU A 128 12.88 12.66 -15.13
N ILE A 129 12.94 13.02 -13.83
CA ILE A 129 13.72 14.15 -13.34
C ILE A 129 15.06 13.69 -12.79
N ARG A 130 15.10 12.56 -12.06
CA ARG A 130 16.27 12.08 -11.34
C ARG A 130 17.07 11.02 -12.09
N GLY A 131 16.50 10.48 -13.17
CA GLY A 131 17.08 9.35 -13.89
C GLY A 131 16.92 8.03 -13.14
N TRP A 132 17.86 7.11 -13.32
CA TRP A 132 17.79 5.77 -12.74
C TRP A 132 17.86 5.77 -11.23
N VAL A 133 16.85 5.15 -10.61
CA VAL A 133 16.76 4.87 -9.17
C VAL A 133 16.85 3.37 -8.96
N VAL A 134 17.71 2.95 -8.05
CA VAL A 134 17.90 1.54 -7.69
C VAL A 134 17.81 1.42 -6.18
N VAL A 135 16.91 0.55 -5.69
CA VAL A 135 16.71 0.29 -4.26
C VAL A 135 16.68 -1.20 -4.01
N ASN A 136 17.53 -1.70 -3.11
CA ASN A 136 17.47 -3.10 -2.71
C ASN A 136 16.29 -3.36 -1.77
N THR A 137 15.54 -4.42 -2.01
CA THR A 137 14.33 -4.79 -1.26
C THR A 137 14.57 -5.07 0.22
N ASN A 138 15.80 -5.36 0.62
CA ASN A 138 16.15 -5.50 2.04
C ASN A 138 16.00 -4.19 2.83
N ASN A 139 15.92 -3.04 2.15
CA ASN A 139 15.67 -1.72 2.75
C ASN A 139 14.17 -1.38 2.82
N LEU A 140 13.30 -2.27 2.34
CA LEU A 140 11.85 -2.08 2.33
C LEU A 140 11.20 -2.95 3.41
N ASP A 141 10.11 -2.48 3.96
CA ASP A 141 9.26 -3.22 4.89
C ASP A 141 7.97 -3.69 4.20
N ASP A 142 7.41 -4.80 4.69
CA ASP A 142 6.15 -5.35 4.22
C ASP A 142 5.00 -4.43 4.66
N LYS A 143 4.80 -3.34 3.92
CA LYS A 143 3.78 -2.33 4.21
C LYS A 143 2.39 -2.94 4.25
N VAL A 144 1.56 -2.40 5.13
CA VAL A 144 0.14 -2.69 5.12
C VAL A 144 -0.46 -2.11 3.84
N LEU A 145 -1.14 -2.95 3.08
CA LEU A 145 -1.88 -2.57 1.87
C LEU A 145 -3.36 -2.35 2.16
N PHE A 146 -3.94 -3.19 3.02
CA PHE A 146 -5.35 -3.15 3.37
C PHE A 146 -5.52 -3.26 4.88
N LYS A 147 -6.28 -2.35 5.45
CA LYS A 147 -6.47 -2.21 6.89
C LYS A 147 -7.64 -3.04 7.40
N SER A 148 -7.66 -3.32 8.71
CA SER A 148 -8.74 -4.05 9.38
C SER A 148 -10.09 -3.32 9.38
N ASP A 149 -10.10 -2.02 9.08
CA ASP A 149 -11.34 -1.23 8.92
C ASP A 149 -11.97 -1.35 7.52
N GLY A 150 -11.43 -2.20 6.66
CA GLY A 150 -11.91 -2.41 5.30
C GLY A 150 -11.50 -1.31 4.31
N MET A 151 -10.49 -0.52 4.65
CA MET A 151 -9.95 0.51 3.77
C MET A 151 -8.54 0.17 3.32
N PRO A 152 -8.18 0.47 2.05
CA PRO A 152 -6.79 0.37 1.61
C PRO A 152 -5.92 1.41 2.34
N THR A 153 -4.63 1.16 2.37
CA THR A 153 -3.67 2.22 2.62
C THR A 153 -3.41 3.01 1.34
N TYR A 154 -2.75 4.17 1.50
CA TYR A 154 -2.30 4.99 0.37
C TYR A 154 -1.58 4.16 -0.71
N HIS A 155 -0.71 3.22 -0.33
CA HIS A 155 0.08 2.45 -1.27
C HIS A 155 -0.76 1.60 -2.23
N LEU A 156 -1.76 0.89 -1.73
CA LEU A 156 -2.65 0.10 -2.58
C LEU A 156 -3.62 0.99 -3.36
N ALA A 157 -4.28 1.94 -2.66
CA ALA A 157 -5.26 2.80 -3.29
C ALA A 157 -4.67 3.56 -4.48
N ASN A 158 -3.47 4.11 -4.29
CA ASN A 158 -2.83 4.91 -5.32
C ASN A 158 -2.55 4.11 -6.60
N ILE A 159 -1.89 2.94 -6.50
CA ILE A 159 -1.52 2.16 -7.70
C ILE A 159 -2.76 1.58 -8.39
N VAL A 160 -3.79 1.23 -7.64
CA VAL A 160 -5.05 0.74 -8.20
C VAL A 160 -5.80 1.86 -8.93
N ASP A 161 -5.81 3.06 -8.35
CA ASP A 161 -6.45 4.22 -8.98
C ASP A 161 -5.68 4.65 -10.23
N ASP A 162 -4.35 4.73 -10.16
CA ASP A 162 -3.49 5.08 -11.30
C ASP A 162 -3.70 4.09 -12.47
N HIS A 163 -3.76 2.79 -12.18
CA HIS A 163 -4.01 1.77 -13.20
C HIS A 163 -5.44 1.83 -13.75
N ALA A 164 -6.44 1.85 -12.87
CA ALA A 164 -7.85 1.82 -13.26
C ALA A 164 -8.31 3.11 -13.96
N MET A 165 -7.61 4.22 -13.75
CA MET A 165 -7.87 5.51 -14.39
C MET A 165 -6.91 5.78 -15.57
N GLU A 166 -6.10 4.79 -15.97
CA GLU A 166 -5.15 4.87 -17.08
C GLU A 166 -4.18 6.06 -16.99
N ILE A 167 -3.70 6.35 -15.76
CA ILE A 167 -2.76 7.44 -15.51
C ILE A 167 -1.41 7.12 -16.16
N SER A 168 -0.96 7.97 -17.06
CA SER A 168 0.31 7.80 -17.78
C SER A 168 1.50 8.41 -17.05
N HIS A 169 1.31 9.50 -16.31
CA HIS A 169 2.37 10.23 -15.63
C HIS A 169 1.96 10.55 -14.19
N VAL A 170 2.84 10.22 -13.24
CA VAL A 170 2.64 10.49 -11.81
C VAL A 170 3.55 11.63 -11.39
N ILE A 171 2.97 12.76 -10.99
CA ILE A 171 3.70 13.95 -10.55
C ILE A 171 3.52 14.09 -9.04
N ARG A 172 4.65 14.09 -8.29
CA ARG A 172 4.65 14.14 -6.83
C ARG A 172 5.81 14.96 -6.28
N GLY A 173 5.64 15.44 -5.04
CA GLY A 173 6.73 16.01 -4.27
C GLY A 173 7.84 14.98 -3.98
N GLU A 174 9.05 15.46 -3.76
CA GLU A 174 10.25 14.64 -3.51
C GLU A 174 10.10 13.73 -2.27
N GLU A 175 9.34 14.16 -1.29
CA GLU A 175 9.04 13.41 -0.06
C GLU A 175 8.34 12.06 -0.31
N TRP A 176 7.74 11.88 -1.48
CA TRP A 176 7.08 10.64 -1.88
C TRP A 176 7.98 9.66 -2.63
N LEU A 177 9.17 10.08 -3.04
CA LEU A 177 10.13 9.22 -3.74
C LEU A 177 10.45 7.92 -2.99
N PRO A 178 10.57 7.88 -1.65
CA PRO A 178 10.79 6.64 -0.92
C PRO A 178 9.67 5.59 -1.07
N SER A 179 8.46 6.00 -1.53
CA SER A 179 7.36 5.08 -1.80
C SER A 179 7.40 4.48 -3.21
N ALA A 180 8.11 5.08 -4.15
CA ALA A 180 8.14 4.66 -5.54
C ALA A 180 8.65 3.21 -5.73
N PRO A 181 9.70 2.72 -5.05
CA PRO A 181 10.12 1.32 -5.17
C PRO A 181 9.03 0.32 -4.79
N LEU A 182 8.25 0.64 -3.74
CA LEU A 182 7.12 -0.19 -3.33
C LEU A 182 6.01 -0.19 -4.38
N HIS A 183 5.74 0.96 -5.00
CA HIS A 183 4.74 1.07 -6.06
C HIS A 183 5.15 0.27 -7.29
N VAL A 184 6.41 0.33 -7.71
CA VAL A 184 6.96 -0.50 -8.80
C VAL A 184 6.77 -1.98 -8.49
N LEU A 185 7.11 -2.44 -7.28
CA LEU A 185 6.88 -3.83 -6.86
C LEU A 185 5.41 -4.24 -6.90
N LEU A 186 4.50 -3.32 -6.59
CA LEU A 186 3.06 -3.58 -6.66
C LEU A 186 2.58 -3.70 -8.10
N TYR A 187 3.08 -2.85 -9.01
CA TYR A 187 2.81 -2.98 -10.46
C TYR A 187 3.30 -4.32 -10.99
N ASP A 188 4.54 -4.71 -10.67
CA ASP A 188 5.10 -6.01 -11.06
C ASP A 188 4.28 -7.18 -10.48
N ALA A 189 3.86 -7.07 -9.22
CA ALA A 189 3.05 -8.09 -8.55
C ALA A 189 1.67 -8.29 -9.19
N MET A 190 1.13 -7.24 -9.80
CA MET A 190 -0.14 -7.25 -10.53
C MET A 190 0.02 -7.61 -12.02
N ASN A 191 1.25 -7.77 -12.52
CA ASN A 191 1.58 -7.92 -13.95
C ASN A 191 1.07 -6.73 -14.81
N TRP A 192 1.20 -5.54 -14.30
CA TRP A 192 0.85 -4.29 -14.98
C TRP A 192 2.05 -3.63 -15.65
#